data_fa10acef7bac88ce3ab53400b5210c94
#
_entry.id   fa10acef7bac88ce3ab53400b5210c94
#
_cell.length_a   1.000
_cell.length_b   1.000
_cell.length_c   1.000
_cell.angle_alpha   90.00
_cell.angle_beta   90.00
_cell.angle_gamma   90.00
#
_symmetry.space_group_name_H-M   'P 1'
#
loop_
_entity.id
_entity.type
_entity.pdbx_description
1 polymer ?
#
loop_
_entity_poly.entity_id
_entity_poly.type
_entity_poly.pdbx_seq_one_letter_code
_entity_poly.pdbx_strand_id
1 'polypeptide(L)'
;MPSMLQSRTYDVAIVGSGAGGGMAAHVLTQSGADVVMLEAGVMWDNAKDSAMFTWPYETRRRGAATDERHFGEFDAGLGGWSLPGEPYTVASGQQFDWFRVRMLGGRTNHWGRISLRWGPDDFRRKSIDGLGDDWPITYEDLKPYYDRVDRLIGIFGSHIDLPNEPDGIFQPPPRPRCYELLVQRACNKLNIPCVPGRLSILTRSLNGRPACHYCGQCGRGCATNSNFSSGNVLILPAQRAGKLTLLTGAMVREVSTDQAGLASGVIYLDKNTGREERIRARVVVLAASACESARIMFNSKSSRF
;
A
#
# COMPACT_ATOMS: atom_id res chain seq x y z
N MET A 1 12.18 -8.21 32.39
CA MET A 1 11.11 -9.20 32.07
C MET A 1 10.72 -9.04 30.62
N PRO A 2 10.56 -10.10 29.83
CA PRO A 2 10.02 -9.98 28.48
C PRO A 2 8.64 -9.34 28.55
N SER A 3 8.34 -8.45 27.59
CA SER A 3 6.99 -7.86 27.51
C SER A 3 5.95 -8.97 27.24
N MET A 4 4.68 -8.77 27.62
CA MET A 4 3.60 -9.73 27.34
C MET A 4 3.54 -10.10 25.83
N LEU A 5 3.96 -9.19 24.96
CA LEU A 5 4.03 -9.41 23.52
C LEU A 5 5.08 -10.46 23.12
N GLN A 6 6.18 -10.58 23.85
CA GLN A 6 7.27 -11.51 23.56
C GLN A 6 6.99 -12.94 24.02
N SER A 7 6.11 -13.13 24.99
CA SER A 7 5.72 -14.46 25.50
C SER A 7 4.62 -15.13 24.67
N ARG A 8 3.86 -14.36 23.87
CA ARG A 8 2.75 -14.84 23.05
C ARG A 8 3.23 -15.36 21.70
N THR A 9 2.60 -16.39 21.18
CA THR A 9 2.77 -16.84 19.81
C THR A 9 1.51 -16.49 19.02
N TYR A 10 1.67 -15.68 17.97
CA TYR A 10 0.60 -15.30 17.06
C TYR A 10 0.39 -16.36 15.98
N ASP A 11 -0.79 -16.40 15.38
CA ASP A 11 -1.00 -17.26 14.20
C ASP A 11 -0.19 -16.68 13.02
N VAL A 12 -0.23 -15.36 12.82
CA VAL A 12 0.45 -14.70 11.70
C VAL A 12 1.16 -13.43 12.15
N ALA A 13 2.43 -13.28 11.74
CA ALA A 13 3.14 -12.01 11.75
C ALA A 13 3.20 -11.43 10.33
N ILE A 14 2.68 -10.22 10.15
CA ILE A 14 2.71 -9.51 8.87
C ILE A 14 3.77 -8.42 8.95
N VAL A 15 4.71 -8.41 8.01
CA VAL A 15 5.80 -7.44 7.92
C VAL A 15 5.48 -6.42 6.83
N GLY A 16 5.21 -5.19 7.23
CA GLY A 16 4.84 -4.08 6.35
C GLY A 16 3.33 -3.86 6.24
N SER A 17 2.92 -2.62 6.27
CA SER A 17 1.52 -2.16 6.28
C SER A 17 1.03 -1.62 4.94
N GLY A 18 1.80 -1.79 3.87
CA GLY A 18 1.45 -1.36 2.51
C GLY A 18 0.21 -2.09 1.97
N ALA A 19 -0.02 -2.02 0.66
CA ALA A 19 -1.20 -2.60 0.02
C ALA A 19 -1.37 -4.10 0.31
N GLY A 20 -0.31 -4.89 0.13
CA GLY A 20 -0.33 -6.34 0.35
C GLY A 20 -0.51 -6.71 1.82
N GLY A 21 0.28 -6.09 2.72
CA GLY A 21 0.19 -6.36 4.16
C GLY A 21 -1.16 -5.95 4.75
N GLY A 22 -1.70 -4.80 4.35
CA GLY A 22 -3.02 -4.37 4.80
C GLY A 22 -4.14 -5.29 4.31
N MET A 23 -4.07 -5.78 3.09
CA MET A 23 -5.05 -6.75 2.58
C MET A 23 -4.94 -8.09 3.29
N ALA A 24 -3.71 -8.57 3.54
CA ALA A 24 -3.48 -9.78 4.32
C ALA A 24 -4.06 -9.64 5.75
N ALA A 25 -3.78 -8.50 6.42
CA ALA A 25 -4.35 -8.23 7.74
C ALA A 25 -5.87 -8.24 7.72
N HIS A 26 -6.49 -7.56 6.74
CA HIS A 26 -7.94 -7.51 6.60
C HIS A 26 -8.54 -8.91 6.46
N VAL A 27 -8.03 -9.72 5.55
CA VAL A 27 -8.56 -11.08 5.29
C VAL A 27 -8.35 -12.00 6.48
N LEU A 28 -7.14 -12.03 7.04
CA LEU A 28 -6.79 -12.96 8.13
C LEU A 28 -7.53 -12.62 9.43
N THR A 29 -7.64 -11.34 9.78
CA THR A 29 -8.39 -10.94 10.99
C THR A 29 -9.89 -11.22 10.85
N GLN A 30 -10.46 -11.10 9.66
CA GLN A 30 -11.85 -11.50 9.40
C GLN A 30 -12.06 -13.00 9.49
N SER A 31 -11.05 -13.80 9.15
CA SER A 31 -11.07 -15.27 9.31
C SER A 31 -10.84 -15.73 10.76
N GLY A 32 -10.66 -14.79 11.71
CA GLY A 32 -10.47 -15.09 13.13
C GLY A 32 -9.03 -15.39 13.54
N ALA A 33 -8.05 -15.23 12.65
CA ALA A 33 -6.64 -15.42 12.99
C ALA A 33 -6.16 -14.36 13.97
N ASP A 34 -5.28 -14.75 14.88
CA ASP A 34 -4.56 -13.85 15.79
C ASP A 34 -3.35 -13.27 15.07
N VAL A 35 -3.45 -11.98 14.70
CA VAL A 35 -2.50 -11.33 13.79
C VAL A 35 -1.71 -10.23 14.51
N VAL A 36 -0.40 -10.21 14.32
CA VAL A 36 0.45 -9.07 14.63
C VAL A 36 1.02 -8.47 13.34
N MET A 37 0.98 -7.16 13.21
CA MET A 37 1.58 -6.42 12.10
C MET A 37 2.70 -5.52 12.59
N LEU A 38 3.85 -5.58 11.90
CA LEU A 38 5.03 -4.75 12.16
C LEU A 38 5.23 -3.77 11.00
N GLU A 39 5.25 -2.48 11.33
CA GLU A 39 5.50 -1.38 10.38
C GLU A 39 6.73 -0.59 10.82
N ALA A 40 7.69 -0.43 9.92
CA ALA A 40 8.94 0.30 10.21
C ALA A 40 8.76 1.81 10.39
N GLY A 41 7.68 2.35 9.84
CA GLY A 41 7.33 3.76 9.93
C GLY A 41 6.49 4.12 11.16
N VAL A 42 6.11 5.39 11.21
CA VAL A 42 5.30 5.93 12.31
C VAL A 42 3.82 5.61 12.15
N MET A 43 3.07 5.72 13.26
CA MET A 43 1.62 5.72 13.22
C MET A 43 1.11 6.88 12.35
N TRP A 44 0.06 6.63 11.56
CA TRP A 44 -0.57 7.63 10.73
C TRP A 44 -2.07 7.36 10.60
N ASP A 45 -2.86 8.40 10.86
CA ASP A 45 -4.31 8.39 10.65
C ASP A 45 -4.70 9.62 9.83
N ASN A 46 -5.17 9.43 8.61
CA ASN A 46 -5.55 10.53 7.72
C ASN A 46 -6.54 11.50 8.34
N ALA A 47 -7.41 11.04 9.22
CA ALA A 47 -8.40 11.91 9.89
C ALA A 47 -7.75 12.88 10.88
N LYS A 48 -6.56 12.55 11.40
CA LYS A 48 -5.85 13.31 12.43
C LYS A 48 -4.62 14.01 11.89
N ASP A 49 -3.85 13.29 11.03
CA ASP A 49 -2.48 13.67 10.65
C ASP A 49 -2.42 14.31 9.26
N SER A 50 -3.56 14.32 8.52
CA SER A 50 -3.64 14.87 7.17
C SER A 50 -3.47 16.39 7.16
N ALA A 51 -2.63 16.90 6.28
CA ALA A 51 -2.48 18.34 6.03
C ALA A 51 -3.59 18.92 5.12
N MET A 52 -4.66 18.17 4.86
CA MET A 52 -5.71 18.53 3.90
C MET A 52 -6.41 19.86 4.23
N PHE A 53 -6.58 20.17 5.52
CA PHE A 53 -7.22 21.40 5.99
C PHE A 53 -6.25 22.46 6.53
N THR A 54 -4.94 22.23 6.39
CA THR A 54 -3.90 23.16 6.82
C THR A 54 -3.65 24.22 5.75
N TRP A 55 -3.68 25.48 6.13
CA TRP A 55 -3.37 26.57 5.21
C TRP A 55 -1.87 26.68 4.93
N PRO A 56 -1.44 27.14 3.73
CA PRO A 56 -0.01 27.30 3.42
C PRO A 56 0.75 28.16 4.43
N TYR A 57 0.15 29.23 4.95
CA TYR A 57 0.79 30.12 5.91
C TYR A 57 0.94 29.51 7.31
N GLU A 58 0.15 28.47 7.65
CA GLU A 58 0.23 27.70 8.90
C GLU A 58 1.25 26.56 8.79
N THR A 59 1.62 26.20 7.59
CA THR A 59 2.50 25.05 7.33
C THR A 59 3.97 25.50 7.36
N ARG A 60 4.81 24.68 7.96
CA ARG A 60 6.25 24.89 7.99
C ARG A 60 6.77 25.16 6.57
N ARG A 61 7.61 26.21 6.40
CA ARG A 61 8.13 26.66 5.11
C ARG A 61 7.05 26.87 4.04
N ARG A 62 5.82 27.15 4.43
CA ARG A 62 4.66 27.28 3.54
C ARG A 62 4.45 26.07 2.62
N GLY A 63 4.82 24.90 3.11
CA GLY A 63 4.68 23.64 2.37
C GLY A 63 5.82 23.30 1.42
N ALA A 64 6.88 24.12 1.36
CA ALA A 64 8.02 23.88 0.46
C ALA A 64 8.72 22.55 0.78
N ALA A 65 9.22 21.90 -0.26
CA ALA A 65 9.98 20.65 -0.17
C ALA A 65 11.36 20.87 0.51
N THR A 66 11.90 19.78 1.04
CA THR A 66 13.26 19.69 1.57
C THR A 66 13.88 18.36 1.16
N ASP A 67 15.17 18.15 1.48
CA ASP A 67 15.85 16.91 1.21
C ASP A 67 15.22 15.71 1.94
N GLU A 68 14.62 15.94 3.14
CA GLU A 68 13.90 14.91 3.90
C GLU A 68 12.44 14.74 3.46
N ARG A 69 11.87 15.78 2.83
CA ARG A 69 10.48 15.80 2.36
C ARG A 69 10.38 16.29 0.93
N HIS A 70 10.77 15.49 -0.01
CA HIS A 70 10.87 15.86 -1.43
C HIS A 70 9.55 16.33 -2.06
N PHE A 71 8.40 15.86 -1.55
CA PHE A 71 7.08 16.29 -2.02
C PHE A 71 6.48 17.43 -1.18
N GLY A 72 7.25 17.97 -0.23
CA GLY A 72 6.85 19.08 0.62
C GLY A 72 6.00 18.68 1.83
N GLU A 73 5.70 19.67 2.67
CA GLU A 73 5.02 19.46 3.94
C GLU A 73 3.53 19.10 3.79
N PHE A 74 2.95 19.35 2.63
CA PHE A 74 1.54 19.00 2.35
C PHE A 74 1.36 17.56 1.91
N ASP A 75 2.41 16.91 1.40
CA ASP A 75 2.29 15.53 0.93
C ASP A 75 2.19 14.56 2.11
N ALA A 76 1.31 13.56 1.99
CA ALA A 76 1.14 12.53 3.01
C ALA A 76 2.27 11.49 3.01
N GLY A 77 3.21 11.54 2.07
CA GLY A 77 4.33 10.62 1.99
C GLY A 77 5.45 10.98 2.97
N LEU A 78 5.40 10.48 4.20
CA LEU A 78 6.51 10.62 5.15
C LEU A 78 7.67 9.73 4.74
N GLY A 79 8.67 10.32 4.06
CA GLY A 79 9.81 9.58 3.55
C GLY A 79 10.62 10.34 2.50
N GLY A 80 11.42 9.62 1.74
CA GLY A 80 12.27 10.20 0.72
C GLY A 80 13.23 9.20 0.10
N TRP A 81 14.12 9.69 -0.76
CA TRP A 81 15.24 8.91 -1.30
C TRP A 81 16.31 8.68 -0.23
N SER A 82 16.59 9.70 0.59
CA SER A 82 17.53 9.58 1.71
C SER A 82 16.75 9.64 3.04
N LEU A 83 16.90 8.63 3.88
CA LEU A 83 16.28 8.58 5.21
C LEU A 83 17.36 8.58 6.28
N PRO A 84 17.28 9.46 7.29
CA PRO A 84 18.20 9.47 8.41
C PRO A 84 18.26 8.10 9.11
N GLY A 85 19.48 7.57 9.29
CA GLY A 85 19.70 6.27 9.94
C GLY A 85 19.36 5.03 9.08
N GLU A 86 18.95 5.22 7.83
CA GLU A 86 18.61 4.12 6.90
C GLU A 86 19.37 4.27 5.57
N PRO A 87 20.70 4.26 5.57
CA PRO A 87 21.47 4.38 4.33
C PRO A 87 21.28 3.16 3.42
N TYR A 88 21.48 3.35 2.12
CA TYR A 88 21.67 2.26 1.17
C TYR A 88 22.82 2.60 0.22
N THR A 89 23.38 1.59 -0.40
CA THR A 89 24.47 1.74 -1.36
C THR A 89 24.00 1.26 -2.74
N VAL A 90 24.56 1.86 -3.77
CA VAL A 90 24.33 1.47 -5.17
C VAL A 90 25.65 0.95 -5.73
N ALA A 91 25.60 -0.09 -6.57
CA ALA A 91 26.78 -0.64 -7.21
C ALA A 91 27.51 0.45 -8.04
N SER A 92 28.84 0.39 -8.06
CA SER A 92 29.64 1.37 -8.79
C SER A 92 29.22 1.45 -10.26
N GLY A 93 29.03 2.70 -10.75
CA GLY A 93 28.60 2.96 -12.12
C GLY A 93 27.09 2.74 -12.37
N GLN A 94 26.31 2.38 -11.35
CA GLN A 94 24.85 2.26 -11.46
C GLN A 94 24.16 3.43 -10.78
N GLN A 95 22.95 3.77 -11.25
CA GLN A 95 22.07 4.71 -10.57
C GLN A 95 20.81 3.97 -10.11
N PHE A 96 20.44 4.16 -8.84
CA PHE A 96 19.20 3.65 -8.28
C PHE A 96 18.67 4.61 -7.21
N ASP A 97 17.53 5.21 -7.46
CA ASP A 97 16.88 6.14 -6.56
C ASP A 97 15.71 5.44 -5.86
N TRP A 98 15.91 5.10 -4.59
CA TRP A 98 14.95 4.34 -3.81
C TRP A 98 14.09 5.24 -2.92
N PHE A 99 12.93 5.63 -3.41
CA PHE A 99 11.95 6.38 -2.62
C PHE A 99 11.24 5.45 -1.62
N ARG A 100 11.41 5.73 -0.33
CA ARG A 100 10.83 4.97 0.78
C ARG A 100 9.83 5.82 1.55
N VAL A 101 8.67 5.23 1.90
CA VAL A 101 7.67 5.83 2.77
C VAL A 101 7.65 5.06 4.09
N ARG A 102 7.85 5.76 5.22
CA ARG A 102 7.94 5.19 6.57
C ARG A 102 6.78 5.66 7.44
N MET A 103 5.61 5.11 7.17
CA MET A 103 4.37 5.40 7.89
C MET A 103 3.37 4.28 7.70
N LEU A 104 2.41 4.17 8.61
CA LEU A 104 1.30 3.21 8.49
C LEU A 104 0.57 3.38 7.16
N GLY A 105 0.40 2.29 6.42
CA GLY A 105 -0.18 2.28 5.08
C GLY A 105 0.83 2.49 3.95
N GLY A 106 2.07 2.90 4.28
CA GLY A 106 3.14 3.08 3.30
C GLY A 106 2.74 3.93 2.09
N ARG A 107 3.16 3.53 0.90
CA ARG A 107 2.89 4.26 -0.35
C ARG A 107 1.41 4.37 -0.71
N THR A 108 0.51 3.61 -0.08
CA THR A 108 -0.92 3.75 -0.31
C THR A 108 -1.50 5.08 0.19
N ASN A 109 -0.75 5.84 1.00
CA ASN A 109 -1.13 7.20 1.38
C ASN A 109 -0.79 8.24 0.30
N HIS A 110 0.16 7.95 -0.58
CA HIS A 110 0.83 8.88 -1.48
C HIS A 110 0.60 8.60 -2.98
N TRP A 111 0.03 7.45 -3.36
CA TRP A 111 -0.19 7.06 -4.74
C TRP A 111 -1.31 7.84 -5.45
N GLY A 112 -1.35 7.77 -6.79
CA GLY A 112 -2.34 8.47 -7.62
C GLY A 112 -3.76 7.91 -7.61
N ARG A 113 -4.03 6.83 -6.90
CA ARG A 113 -5.31 6.08 -6.82
C ARG A 113 -5.75 5.43 -8.14
N ILE A 114 -4.90 5.43 -9.16
CA ILE A 114 -5.17 4.75 -10.43
C ILE A 114 -5.25 3.25 -10.16
N SER A 115 -6.38 2.64 -10.53
CA SER A 115 -6.72 1.27 -10.15
C SER A 115 -7.12 0.48 -11.38
N LEU A 116 -6.17 0.31 -12.29
CA LEU A 116 -6.31 -0.53 -13.46
C LEU A 116 -6.11 -2.00 -13.07
N ARG A 117 -6.74 -2.91 -13.82
CA ARG A 117 -6.45 -4.34 -13.77
C ARG A 117 -5.38 -4.67 -14.82
N TRP A 118 -4.53 -5.62 -14.52
CA TRP A 118 -3.71 -6.24 -15.56
C TRP A 118 -4.61 -7.01 -16.51
N GLY A 119 -4.38 -6.85 -17.80
CA GLY A 119 -5.15 -7.54 -18.81
C GLY A 119 -4.63 -8.95 -19.09
N PRO A 120 -5.37 -9.75 -19.88
CA PRO A 120 -4.96 -11.12 -20.24
C PRO A 120 -3.56 -11.20 -20.84
N ASP A 121 -3.18 -10.23 -21.68
CA ASP A 121 -1.91 -10.19 -22.38
C ASP A 121 -0.71 -9.96 -21.45
N ASP A 122 -0.92 -9.28 -20.30
CA ASP A 122 0.14 -9.03 -19.32
C ASP A 122 0.65 -10.32 -18.68
N PHE A 123 -0.15 -11.38 -18.67
CA PHE A 123 0.20 -12.70 -18.15
C PHE A 123 0.88 -13.59 -19.19
N ARG A 124 0.93 -13.18 -20.47
CA ARG A 124 1.41 -13.96 -21.62
C ARG A 124 2.45 -13.22 -22.47
N ARG A 125 3.25 -12.35 -21.84
CA ARG A 125 4.18 -11.50 -22.58
C ARG A 125 5.19 -12.28 -23.39
N LYS A 126 5.81 -13.33 -22.83
CA LYS A 126 6.77 -14.16 -23.57
C LYS A 126 6.13 -14.85 -24.79
N SER A 127 4.92 -15.37 -24.62
CA SER A 127 4.18 -16.01 -25.73
C SER A 127 3.78 -15.02 -26.82
N ILE A 128 3.55 -13.73 -26.47
CA ILE A 128 3.10 -12.70 -27.41
C ILE A 128 4.25 -12.03 -28.15
N ASP A 129 5.29 -11.58 -27.41
CA ASP A 129 6.37 -10.76 -27.97
C ASP A 129 7.78 -11.33 -27.74
N GLY A 130 7.91 -12.48 -27.08
CA GLY A 130 9.18 -13.15 -26.82
C GLY A 130 9.97 -12.59 -25.64
N LEU A 131 9.47 -11.55 -24.94
CA LEU A 131 10.17 -10.88 -23.86
C LEU A 131 9.71 -11.37 -22.48
N GLY A 132 10.65 -11.44 -21.54
CA GLY A 132 10.40 -11.85 -20.16
C GLY A 132 9.96 -13.31 -20.05
N ASP A 133 9.01 -13.56 -19.15
CA ASP A 133 8.41 -14.88 -18.91
C ASP A 133 6.88 -14.76 -18.81
N ASP A 134 6.17 -15.82 -19.20
CA ASP A 134 4.74 -15.93 -18.93
C ASP A 134 4.52 -16.19 -17.45
N TRP A 135 3.48 -15.59 -16.89
CA TRP A 135 3.05 -15.87 -15.54
C TRP A 135 2.42 -17.27 -15.45
N PRO A 136 2.63 -18.03 -14.33
CA PRO A 136 2.02 -19.34 -14.14
C PRO A 136 0.52 -19.29 -13.84
N ILE A 137 -0.08 -18.10 -13.85
CA ILE A 137 -1.49 -17.80 -13.64
C ILE A 137 -2.03 -16.99 -14.80
N THR A 138 -3.36 -16.87 -14.88
CA THR A 138 -4.08 -16.11 -15.90
C THR A 138 -4.86 -14.95 -15.29
N TYR A 139 -5.39 -14.08 -16.15
CA TYR A 139 -6.35 -13.05 -15.71
C TYR A 139 -7.59 -13.68 -15.04
N GLU A 140 -8.10 -14.78 -15.59
CA GLU A 140 -9.31 -15.44 -15.05
C GLU A 140 -9.09 -15.99 -13.62
N ASP A 141 -7.87 -16.42 -13.30
CA ASP A 141 -7.51 -16.84 -11.95
C ASP A 141 -7.57 -15.67 -10.96
N LEU A 142 -7.21 -14.46 -11.39
CA LEU A 142 -7.19 -13.25 -10.55
C LEU A 142 -8.50 -12.45 -10.57
N LYS A 143 -9.32 -12.59 -11.61
CA LYS A 143 -10.56 -11.82 -11.77
C LYS A 143 -11.47 -11.85 -10.54
N PRO A 144 -11.74 -12.99 -9.88
CA PRO A 144 -12.57 -13.02 -8.67
C PRO A 144 -12.02 -12.17 -7.52
N TYR A 145 -10.69 -12.09 -7.42
CA TYR A 145 -10.00 -11.28 -6.40
C TYR A 145 -10.03 -9.80 -6.75
N TYR A 146 -9.83 -9.42 -8.01
CA TYR A 146 -10.04 -8.06 -8.49
C TYR A 146 -11.46 -7.59 -8.18
N ASP A 147 -12.47 -8.38 -8.48
CA ASP A 147 -13.87 -8.06 -8.22
C ASP A 147 -14.15 -7.85 -6.72
N ARG A 148 -13.52 -8.64 -5.85
CA ARG A 148 -13.62 -8.47 -4.39
C ARG A 148 -12.95 -7.19 -3.93
N VAL A 149 -11.76 -6.88 -4.46
CA VAL A 149 -11.01 -5.66 -4.13
C VAL A 149 -11.78 -4.43 -4.58
N ASP A 150 -12.32 -4.39 -5.81
CA ASP A 150 -13.10 -3.26 -6.34
C ASP A 150 -14.29 -2.94 -5.44
N ARG A 151 -15.03 -3.97 -4.98
CA ARG A 151 -16.15 -3.79 -4.04
C ARG A 151 -15.72 -3.31 -2.67
N LEU A 152 -14.56 -3.78 -2.19
CA LEU A 152 -14.04 -3.46 -0.86
C LEU A 152 -13.52 -2.02 -0.78
N ILE A 153 -12.66 -1.62 -1.71
CA ILE A 153 -12.00 -0.31 -1.68
C ILE A 153 -12.85 0.79 -2.32
N GLY A 154 -13.72 0.43 -3.26
CA GLY A 154 -14.55 1.34 -4.04
C GLY A 154 -13.75 2.01 -5.15
N ILE A 155 -13.99 1.60 -6.38
CA ILE A 155 -13.37 2.16 -7.58
C ILE A 155 -14.47 2.77 -8.43
N PHE A 156 -14.30 4.00 -8.92
CA PHE A 156 -15.15 4.51 -9.96
C PHE A 156 -14.57 4.26 -11.35
N GLY A 157 -15.42 4.09 -12.34
CA GLY A 157 -15.01 3.86 -13.71
C GLY A 157 -16.20 3.72 -14.65
N SER A 158 -15.91 3.44 -15.92
CA SER A 158 -16.89 3.16 -16.94
C SER A 158 -16.62 1.80 -17.57
N HIS A 159 -17.69 1.09 -17.96
CA HIS A 159 -17.58 -0.13 -18.75
C HIS A 159 -17.38 0.28 -20.21
N ILE A 160 -16.31 -0.13 -20.83
CA ILE A 160 -15.87 0.30 -22.16
C ILE A 160 -15.32 -0.83 -23.02
N ASP A 161 -15.10 -1.99 -22.41
CA ASP A 161 -14.63 -3.20 -23.08
C ASP A 161 -13.41 -2.96 -23.98
N LEU A 162 -12.39 -2.30 -23.41
CA LEU A 162 -11.13 -2.06 -24.13
C LEU A 162 -10.30 -3.34 -24.21
N PRO A 163 -9.61 -3.56 -25.34
CA PRO A 163 -8.66 -4.66 -25.46
C PRO A 163 -7.61 -4.60 -24.35
N ASN A 164 -7.31 -5.74 -23.73
CA ASN A 164 -6.34 -5.90 -22.64
C ASN A 164 -6.49 -4.94 -21.43
N GLU A 165 -7.66 -4.32 -21.29
CA GLU A 165 -8.01 -3.48 -20.12
C GLU A 165 -9.39 -3.88 -19.58
N PRO A 166 -9.49 -5.03 -18.90
CA PRO A 166 -10.76 -5.60 -18.48
C PRO A 166 -11.56 -4.67 -17.58
N ASP A 167 -12.86 -4.65 -17.76
CA ASP A 167 -13.78 -3.93 -16.90
C ASP A 167 -13.85 -4.54 -15.50
N GLY A 168 -14.04 -3.67 -14.51
CA GLY A 168 -14.16 -4.01 -13.11
C GLY A 168 -15.57 -3.81 -12.54
N ILE A 169 -15.66 -3.85 -11.21
CA ILE A 169 -16.88 -3.52 -10.48
C ILE A 169 -16.81 -2.05 -10.06
N PHE A 170 -17.47 -1.19 -10.82
CA PHE A 170 -17.30 0.26 -10.68
C PHE A 170 -18.49 0.95 -10.01
N GLN A 171 -18.17 1.96 -9.20
CA GLN A 171 -19.10 3.05 -8.91
C GLN A 171 -19.21 3.97 -10.15
N PRO A 172 -20.32 4.70 -10.32
CA PRO A 172 -20.44 5.66 -11.43
C PRO A 172 -19.27 6.66 -11.39
N PRO A 173 -18.71 7.04 -12.55
CA PRO A 173 -17.67 8.06 -12.58
C PRO A 173 -18.23 9.44 -12.20
N PRO A 174 -17.40 10.40 -11.78
CA PRO A 174 -17.82 11.77 -11.58
C PRO A 174 -18.28 12.39 -12.91
N ARG A 175 -19.09 13.45 -12.81
CA ARG A 175 -19.47 14.22 -14.01
C ARG A 175 -18.21 14.85 -14.63
N PRO A 176 -18.07 14.79 -15.97
CA PRO A 176 -16.92 15.36 -16.65
C PRO A 176 -16.92 16.89 -16.49
N ARG A 177 -15.74 17.48 -16.44
CA ARG A 177 -15.54 18.93 -16.43
C ARG A 177 -15.63 19.49 -17.84
N CYS A 178 -15.82 20.81 -17.98
CA CYS A 178 -15.99 21.44 -19.29
C CYS A 178 -14.84 21.13 -20.26
N TYR A 179 -13.61 21.17 -19.83
CA TYR A 179 -12.46 20.86 -20.68
C TYR A 179 -12.38 19.37 -21.05
N GLU A 180 -12.78 18.46 -20.16
CA GLU A 180 -12.85 17.02 -20.46
C GLU A 180 -13.87 16.72 -21.55
N LEU A 181 -15.00 17.44 -21.55
CA LEU A 181 -16.00 17.36 -22.63
C LEU A 181 -15.46 17.86 -23.97
N LEU A 182 -14.61 18.89 -23.97
CA LEU A 182 -13.95 19.37 -25.20
C LEU A 182 -12.98 18.31 -25.75
N VAL A 183 -12.16 17.72 -24.88
CA VAL A 183 -11.25 16.62 -25.26
C VAL A 183 -12.04 15.43 -25.79
N GLN A 184 -13.10 15.01 -25.10
CA GLN A 184 -13.96 13.91 -25.52
C GLN A 184 -14.57 14.13 -26.91
N ARG A 185 -15.03 15.37 -27.20
CA ARG A 185 -15.54 15.71 -28.55
C ARG A 185 -14.46 15.59 -29.64
N ALA A 186 -13.22 15.99 -29.33
CA ALA A 186 -12.09 15.85 -30.25
C ALA A 186 -11.74 14.36 -30.49
N CYS A 187 -11.65 13.60 -29.42
CA CYS A 187 -11.38 12.16 -29.49
C CYS A 187 -12.46 11.40 -30.29
N ASN A 188 -13.73 11.75 -30.08
CA ASN A 188 -14.85 11.14 -30.82
C ASN A 188 -14.73 11.36 -32.34
N LYS A 189 -14.21 12.52 -32.79
CA LYS A 189 -13.97 12.77 -34.23
C LYS A 189 -12.86 11.90 -34.80
N LEU A 190 -12.00 11.38 -33.98
CA LEU A 190 -10.86 10.54 -34.34
C LEU A 190 -11.11 9.04 -34.05
N ASN A 191 -12.30 8.71 -33.59
CA ASN A 191 -12.64 7.35 -33.10
C ASN A 191 -11.69 6.85 -32.00
N ILE A 192 -11.21 7.75 -31.15
CA ILE A 192 -10.35 7.41 -29.99
C ILE A 192 -11.25 7.34 -28.74
N PRO A 193 -11.28 6.22 -28.01
CA PRO A 193 -11.98 6.14 -26.75
C PRO A 193 -11.45 7.17 -25.74
N CYS A 194 -12.35 8.00 -25.18
CA CYS A 194 -12.01 8.96 -24.14
C CYS A 194 -12.97 8.78 -22.97
N VAL A 195 -12.47 8.22 -21.89
CA VAL A 195 -13.26 7.74 -20.76
C VAL A 195 -12.68 8.23 -19.44
N PRO A 196 -13.50 8.33 -18.38
CA PRO A 196 -13.01 8.60 -17.04
C PRO A 196 -11.99 7.55 -16.61
N GLY A 197 -10.89 7.99 -15.98
CA GLY A 197 -9.92 7.08 -15.38
C GLY A 197 -10.58 6.20 -14.30
N ARG A 198 -10.01 5.03 -14.05
CA ARG A 198 -10.42 4.10 -13.00
C ARG A 198 -9.65 4.44 -11.72
N LEU A 199 -10.34 4.96 -10.72
CA LEU A 199 -9.69 5.46 -9.50
C LEU A 199 -10.38 4.93 -8.25
N SER A 200 -9.59 4.53 -7.26
CA SER A 200 -10.09 4.14 -5.93
C SER A 200 -10.46 5.37 -5.09
N ILE A 201 -11.43 6.12 -5.57
CA ILE A 201 -12.03 7.29 -4.96
C ILE A 201 -13.56 7.11 -5.00
N LEU A 202 -14.22 7.23 -3.85
CA LEU A 202 -15.65 6.99 -3.74
C LEU A 202 -16.44 8.11 -4.40
N THR A 203 -17.34 7.76 -5.30
CA THR A 203 -18.38 8.66 -5.83
C THR A 203 -19.72 8.44 -5.14
N ARG A 204 -19.86 7.33 -4.41
CA ARG A 204 -20.97 7.02 -3.51
C ARG A 204 -20.40 6.49 -2.19
N SER A 205 -21.11 6.70 -1.10
CA SER A 205 -20.70 6.17 0.22
C SER A 205 -20.57 4.65 0.19
N LEU A 206 -19.55 4.13 0.88
CA LEU A 206 -19.25 2.71 0.95
C LEU A 206 -18.67 2.35 2.33
N ASN A 207 -19.26 1.36 3.00
CA ASN A 207 -18.77 0.84 4.29
C ASN A 207 -18.45 1.94 5.33
N GLY A 208 -19.36 2.91 5.49
CA GLY A 208 -19.19 4.03 6.43
C GLY A 208 -18.24 5.15 5.95
N ARG A 209 -17.63 5.02 4.79
CA ARG A 209 -16.80 6.04 4.16
C ARG A 209 -17.68 6.91 3.26
N PRO A 210 -17.63 8.25 3.37
CA PRO A 210 -18.44 9.14 2.56
C PRO A 210 -17.93 9.22 1.10
N ALA A 211 -18.81 9.69 0.22
CA ALA A 211 -18.40 10.07 -1.15
C ALA A 211 -17.39 11.23 -1.12
N CYS A 212 -16.56 11.30 -2.13
CA CYS A 212 -15.58 12.38 -2.32
C CYS A 212 -16.29 13.73 -2.51
N HIS A 213 -15.79 14.76 -1.85
CA HIS A 213 -16.25 16.15 -2.00
C HIS A 213 -15.40 16.97 -2.99
N TYR A 214 -14.57 16.30 -3.77
CA TYR A 214 -13.79 16.88 -4.90
C TYR A 214 -12.85 18.02 -4.52
N CYS A 215 -12.22 17.98 -3.34
CA CYS A 215 -11.26 19.00 -2.90
C CYS A 215 -9.96 19.07 -3.73
N GLY A 216 -9.65 18.04 -4.52
CA GLY A 216 -8.43 17.97 -5.32
C GLY A 216 -7.13 17.73 -4.52
N GLN A 217 -7.23 17.41 -3.23
CA GLN A 217 -6.07 17.34 -2.31
C GLN A 217 -5.68 15.90 -1.94
N CYS A 218 -5.87 14.93 -2.85
CA CYS A 218 -5.63 13.52 -2.55
C CYS A 218 -4.19 13.21 -2.07
N GLY A 219 -3.19 13.96 -2.54
CA GLY A 219 -1.79 13.81 -2.12
C GLY A 219 -1.51 14.21 -0.67
N ARG A 220 -2.40 15.00 -0.05
CA ARG A 220 -2.26 15.43 1.36
C ARG A 220 -2.81 14.43 2.38
N GLY A 221 -3.32 13.29 1.92
CA GLY A 221 -4.12 12.38 2.72
C GLY A 221 -5.59 12.79 2.73
N CYS A 222 -6.50 11.82 2.76
CA CYS A 222 -7.93 12.07 2.72
C CYS A 222 -8.53 11.97 4.13
N ALA A 223 -8.75 13.08 4.79
CA ALA A 223 -9.30 13.10 6.16
C ALA A 223 -10.69 12.44 6.27
N THR A 224 -11.45 12.41 5.17
CA THR A 224 -12.75 11.72 5.11
C THR A 224 -12.65 10.25 4.70
N ASN A 225 -11.44 9.76 4.35
CA ASN A 225 -11.22 8.40 3.83
C ASN A 225 -12.03 8.06 2.57
N SER A 226 -12.45 9.06 1.80
CA SER A 226 -13.16 8.85 0.53
C SER A 226 -12.24 8.25 -0.55
N ASN A 227 -10.92 8.40 -0.44
CA ASN A 227 -9.97 7.65 -1.24
C ASN A 227 -9.42 6.44 -0.45
N PHE A 228 -8.79 5.51 -1.16
CA PHE A 228 -8.21 4.33 -0.54
C PHE A 228 -6.80 4.60 -0.02
N SER A 229 -6.57 4.22 1.24
CA SER A 229 -5.25 3.91 1.80
C SER A 229 -5.35 2.66 2.68
N SER A 230 -4.34 1.82 2.66
CA SER A 230 -4.29 0.57 3.42
C SER A 230 -4.47 0.82 4.93
N GLY A 231 -3.74 1.81 5.48
CA GLY A 231 -3.81 2.15 6.89
C GLY A 231 -5.23 2.45 7.35
N ASN A 232 -5.88 3.39 6.69
CA ASN A 232 -7.17 3.93 7.13
C ASN A 232 -8.37 3.05 6.77
N VAL A 233 -8.31 2.32 5.65
CA VAL A 233 -9.45 1.54 5.16
C VAL A 233 -9.42 0.08 5.65
N LEU A 234 -8.24 -0.50 5.88
CA LEU A 234 -8.10 -1.90 6.23
C LEU A 234 -7.55 -2.09 7.65
N ILE A 235 -6.41 -1.46 7.97
CA ILE A 235 -5.64 -1.75 9.18
C ILE A 235 -6.26 -1.13 10.43
N LEU A 236 -6.49 0.18 10.44
CA LEU A 236 -7.08 0.86 11.61
C LEU A 236 -8.46 0.34 11.98
N PRO A 237 -9.37 0.01 11.04
CA PRO A 237 -10.63 -0.67 11.38
C PRO A 237 -10.42 -2.03 12.05
N ALA A 238 -9.49 -2.86 11.57
CA ALA A 238 -9.16 -4.16 12.16
C ALA A 238 -8.57 -4.01 13.58
N GLN A 239 -7.68 -3.02 13.78
CA GLN A 239 -7.11 -2.70 15.08
C GLN A 239 -8.18 -2.24 16.07
N ARG A 240 -9.05 -1.30 15.67
CA ARG A 240 -10.15 -0.80 16.52
C ARG A 240 -11.14 -1.90 16.93
N ALA A 241 -11.32 -2.90 16.09
CA ALA A 241 -12.14 -4.08 16.40
C ALA A 241 -11.44 -5.10 17.33
N GLY A 242 -10.22 -4.80 17.81
CA GLY A 242 -9.45 -5.67 18.70
C GLY A 242 -8.90 -6.95 18.05
N LYS A 243 -8.91 -7.02 16.71
CA LYS A 243 -8.52 -8.22 15.96
C LYS A 243 -7.06 -8.20 15.46
N LEU A 244 -6.38 -7.07 15.59
CA LEU A 244 -5.03 -6.85 15.08
C LEU A 244 -4.16 -6.18 16.13
N THR A 245 -3.04 -6.81 16.47
CA THR A 245 -1.95 -6.15 17.19
C THR A 245 -1.09 -5.40 16.19
N LEU A 246 -0.94 -4.07 16.36
CA LEU A 246 -0.16 -3.23 15.46
C LEU A 246 1.03 -2.64 16.19
N LEU A 247 2.24 -2.86 15.65
CA LEU A 247 3.51 -2.32 16.13
C LEU A 247 4.06 -1.37 15.04
N THR A 248 4.14 -0.07 15.35
CA THR A 248 4.77 0.95 14.50
C THR A 248 6.16 1.30 15.05
N GLY A 249 7.05 1.81 14.20
CA GLY A 249 8.47 1.97 14.54
C GLY A 249 9.21 0.63 14.67
N ALA A 250 8.61 -0.47 14.21
CA ALA A 250 9.13 -1.82 14.32
C ALA A 250 9.78 -2.25 12.99
N MET A 251 11.07 -2.04 12.85
CA MET A 251 11.83 -2.38 11.64
C MET A 251 12.29 -3.83 11.69
N VAL A 252 11.64 -4.71 10.93
CA VAL A 252 12.03 -6.12 10.87
C VAL A 252 13.39 -6.26 10.20
N ARG A 253 14.29 -6.96 10.89
CA ARG A 253 15.63 -7.29 10.42
C ARG A 253 15.65 -8.60 9.67
N GLU A 254 15.07 -9.65 10.27
CA GLU A 254 15.10 -11.02 9.74
C GLU A 254 13.87 -11.83 10.18
N VAL A 255 13.59 -12.91 9.45
CA VAL A 255 12.67 -13.97 9.85
C VAL A 255 13.45 -15.00 10.64
N SER A 256 12.99 -15.32 11.84
CA SER A 256 13.57 -16.42 12.63
C SER A 256 13.01 -17.75 12.20
N THR A 257 13.86 -18.78 12.20
CA THR A 257 13.48 -20.18 11.89
C THR A 257 13.58 -21.06 13.13
N ASP A 258 12.85 -22.17 13.11
CA ASP A 258 12.97 -23.25 14.09
C ASP A 258 14.06 -24.26 13.70
N GLN A 259 14.19 -25.32 14.47
CA GLN A 259 15.18 -26.40 14.19
C GLN A 259 14.87 -27.19 12.90
N ALA A 260 13.61 -27.19 12.46
CA ALA A 260 13.21 -27.80 11.19
C ALA A 260 13.47 -26.90 9.98
N GLY A 261 13.87 -25.62 10.20
CA GLY A 261 14.08 -24.62 9.16
C GLY A 261 12.80 -23.90 8.73
N LEU A 262 11.69 -24.09 9.47
CA LEU A 262 10.44 -23.38 9.20
C LEU A 262 10.42 -22.03 9.93
N ALA A 263 9.72 -21.04 9.36
CA ALA A 263 9.55 -19.73 9.98
C ALA A 263 8.90 -19.86 11.36
N SER A 264 9.47 -19.22 12.37
CA SER A 264 8.99 -19.25 13.76
C SER A 264 8.66 -17.86 14.31
N GLY A 265 8.84 -16.82 13.52
CA GLY A 265 8.59 -15.44 13.86
C GLY A 265 9.53 -14.46 13.20
N VAL A 266 9.70 -13.29 13.78
CA VAL A 266 10.57 -12.23 13.26
C VAL A 266 11.38 -11.58 14.39
N ILE A 267 12.57 -11.09 14.04
CA ILE A 267 13.39 -10.20 14.87
C ILE A 267 13.32 -8.81 14.27
N TYR A 268 13.05 -7.81 15.10
CA TYR A 268 12.93 -6.43 14.67
C TYR A 268 13.68 -5.48 15.60
N LEU A 269 14.10 -4.34 15.06
CA LEU A 269 14.59 -3.20 15.79
C LEU A 269 13.39 -2.29 16.14
N ASP A 270 13.16 -2.09 17.42
CA ASP A 270 12.28 -1.02 17.88
C ASP A 270 13.00 0.32 17.73
N LYS A 271 12.57 1.14 16.80
CA LYS A 271 13.19 2.44 16.49
C LYS A 271 13.06 3.46 17.63
N ASN A 272 12.09 3.28 18.53
CA ASN A 272 11.89 4.18 19.67
C ASN A 272 12.87 3.89 20.80
N THR A 273 13.23 2.63 21.01
CA THR A 273 14.12 2.21 22.09
C THR A 273 15.53 1.84 21.64
N GLY A 274 15.73 1.63 20.33
CA GLY A 274 16.98 1.14 19.75
C GLY A 274 17.28 -0.33 20.10
N ARG A 275 16.33 -1.09 20.63
CA ARG A 275 16.54 -2.47 21.06
C ARG A 275 16.03 -3.46 20.01
N GLU A 276 16.72 -4.59 19.94
CA GLU A 276 16.22 -5.74 19.22
C GLU A 276 15.18 -6.49 20.06
N GLU A 277 14.06 -6.80 19.41
CA GLU A 277 12.93 -7.47 20.01
C GLU A 277 12.48 -8.63 19.10
N ARG A 278 11.75 -9.60 19.67
CA ARG A 278 11.30 -10.78 18.94
C ARG A 278 9.79 -10.96 19.05
N ILE A 279 9.16 -11.30 17.93
CA ILE A 279 7.77 -11.78 17.86
C ILE A 279 7.79 -13.22 17.39
N ARG A 280 7.00 -14.08 18.07
CA ARG A 280 6.77 -15.47 17.66
C ARG A 280 5.48 -15.56 16.86
N ALA A 281 5.53 -16.27 15.75
CA ALA A 281 4.35 -16.55 14.92
C ALA A 281 4.50 -17.88 14.19
N ARG A 282 3.37 -18.51 13.88
CA ARG A 282 3.34 -19.77 13.11
C ARG A 282 3.58 -19.54 11.63
N VAL A 283 3.14 -18.37 11.12
CA VAL A 283 3.29 -17.95 9.72
C VAL A 283 3.85 -16.54 9.69
N VAL A 284 4.75 -16.26 8.74
CA VAL A 284 5.27 -14.92 8.47
C VAL A 284 4.87 -14.50 7.06
N VAL A 285 4.21 -13.35 6.94
CA VAL A 285 3.87 -12.73 5.66
C VAL A 285 4.80 -11.56 5.42
N LEU A 286 5.70 -11.67 4.43
CA LEU A 286 6.57 -10.60 4.00
C LEU A 286 5.86 -9.70 2.99
N ALA A 287 5.49 -8.50 3.42
CA ALA A 287 4.82 -7.48 2.62
C ALA A 287 5.53 -6.11 2.73
N ALA A 288 6.83 -6.13 2.95
CA ALA A 288 7.65 -4.95 3.25
C ALA A 288 8.12 -4.18 2.00
N SER A 289 7.54 -4.41 0.83
CA SER A 289 8.00 -4.00 -0.51
C SER A 289 9.10 -4.90 -1.07
N ALA A 290 9.38 -4.78 -2.39
CA ALA A 290 10.33 -5.66 -3.06
C ALA A 290 11.73 -5.62 -2.44
N CYS A 291 12.33 -4.42 -2.33
CA CYS A 291 13.69 -4.27 -1.81
C CYS A 291 13.81 -4.67 -0.34
N GLU A 292 12.86 -4.26 0.50
CA GLU A 292 12.90 -4.59 1.93
C GLU A 292 12.63 -6.07 2.20
N SER A 293 11.72 -6.69 1.46
CA SER A 293 11.48 -8.14 1.57
C SER A 293 12.74 -8.92 1.19
N ALA A 294 13.42 -8.53 0.10
CA ALA A 294 14.69 -9.14 -0.29
C ALA A 294 15.76 -8.95 0.81
N ARG A 295 15.91 -7.73 1.35
CA ARG A 295 16.85 -7.45 2.45
C ARG A 295 16.58 -8.35 3.67
N ILE A 296 15.31 -8.46 4.07
CA ILE A 296 14.91 -9.31 5.19
C ILE A 296 15.28 -10.77 4.92
N MET A 297 14.99 -11.28 3.72
CA MET A 297 15.34 -12.66 3.34
C MET A 297 16.86 -12.87 3.33
N PHE A 298 17.65 -11.96 2.78
CA PHE A 298 19.11 -12.05 2.81
C PHE A 298 19.71 -12.03 4.23
N ASN A 299 19.03 -11.39 5.17
CA ASN A 299 19.44 -11.40 6.58
C ASN A 299 18.97 -12.66 7.33
N SER A 300 17.97 -13.37 6.82
CA SER A 300 17.32 -14.52 7.47
C SER A 300 18.10 -15.83 7.27
N LYS A 301 19.44 -15.76 7.37
CA LYS A 301 20.31 -16.92 7.16
C LYS A 301 20.16 -17.94 8.26
N SER A 302 20.09 -19.21 7.90
CA SER A 302 20.13 -20.34 8.81
C SER A 302 21.01 -21.45 8.24
N SER A 303 21.24 -22.52 8.99
CA SER A 303 22.00 -23.67 8.51
C SER A 303 21.31 -24.41 7.35
N ARG A 304 20.03 -24.10 7.06
CA ARG A 304 19.22 -24.75 6.02
C ARG A 304 18.72 -23.77 4.94
N PHE A 305 19.00 -22.47 5.14
CA PHE A 305 18.53 -21.41 4.25
C PHE A 305 19.62 -20.38 3.99
#